data_078922916e79ae0d50597136eb778373
#
_entry.id   078922916e79ae0d50597136eb778373
#
_cell.length_a   1.000
_cell.length_b   1.000
_cell.length_c   1.000
_cell.angle_alpha   90.00
_cell.angle_beta   90.00
_cell.angle_gamma   90.00
#
_symmetry.space_group_name_H-M   'P 1'
#
loop_
_entity.id
_entity.type
_entity.pdbx_description
1 polymer ?
#
loop_
_entity_poly.entity_id
_entity_poly.type
_entity_poly.pdbx_seq_one_letter_code
_entity_poly.pdbx_strand_id
1 'polypeptide(L)'
;MKQQNLSAEAARARLIAPQDMVSCNLAFIDCKLPGSHLKQNYSFIGPGVTQSSEQVINIPEAHGFNIGAAAMPKGVTNNLHLHFTAEVFLIHEGRWRFRWGNKGEESLELEAPAIVSLPTWIFRGFTNVSATDTDGWVFTVLGGDNTGGIIWHPEVMSAAAEYGLYLSPNNMLIDTSTGADIPAVAERMPPLPEAEMAKLQSFTQEQ
;
A
#
# COMPACT_ATOMS: atom_id res chain seq x y z
N MET A 1 -29.86 -3.53 21.26
CA MET A 1 -28.39 -3.72 21.23
C MET A 1 -28.11 -5.05 21.92
N LYS A 2 -27.44 -6.01 21.26
CA LYS A 2 -27.01 -7.25 21.93
C LYS A 2 -25.66 -6.97 22.60
N GLN A 3 -25.61 -7.12 23.93
CA GLN A 3 -24.33 -7.09 24.64
C GLN A 3 -23.59 -8.39 24.35
N GLN A 4 -22.32 -8.28 23.96
CA GLN A 4 -21.43 -9.41 23.75
C GLN A 4 -20.45 -9.49 24.93
N ASN A 5 -20.22 -10.70 25.41
CA ASN A 5 -19.15 -10.98 26.37
C ASN A 5 -17.96 -11.57 25.64
N LEU A 6 -16.80 -11.02 25.88
CA LEU A 6 -15.54 -11.51 25.32
C LEU A 6 -14.69 -12.08 26.46
N SER A 7 -14.32 -13.34 26.38
CA SER A 7 -13.38 -13.94 27.35
C SER A 7 -11.96 -13.39 27.16
N ALA A 8 -11.13 -13.46 28.19
CA ALA A 8 -9.72 -13.06 28.09
C ALA A 8 -8.95 -13.89 27.04
N GLU A 9 -9.29 -15.15 26.87
CA GLU A 9 -8.72 -16.03 25.85
C GLU A 9 -9.11 -15.56 24.45
N ALA A 10 -10.40 -15.29 24.21
CA ALA A 10 -10.87 -14.76 22.92
C ALA A 10 -10.30 -13.36 22.63
N ALA A 11 -10.06 -12.54 23.67
CA ALA A 11 -9.38 -11.26 23.50
C ALA A 11 -7.91 -11.42 23.11
N ARG A 12 -7.19 -12.42 23.71
CA ARG A 12 -5.80 -12.71 23.34
C ARG A 12 -5.65 -13.21 21.90
N ALA A 13 -6.63 -13.95 21.38
CA ALA A 13 -6.64 -14.37 19.97
C ALA A 13 -6.78 -13.20 18.97
N ARG A 14 -7.09 -12.00 19.47
CA ARG A 14 -7.18 -10.76 18.69
C ARG A 14 -6.01 -9.79 18.95
N LEU A 15 -5.04 -10.21 19.73
CA LEU A 15 -3.79 -9.47 19.95
C LEU A 15 -2.82 -9.80 18.82
N ILE A 16 -2.22 -8.78 18.24
CA ILE A 16 -1.09 -8.89 17.31
C ILE A 16 0.12 -8.31 18.02
N ALA A 17 0.99 -9.16 18.52
CA ALA A 17 2.24 -8.76 19.16
C ALA A 17 3.39 -8.74 18.12
N PRO A 18 4.53 -8.11 18.40
CA PRO A 18 5.63 -8.01 17.44
C PRO A 18 6.07 -9.34 16.81
N GLN A 19 6.03 -10.43 17.56
CA GLN A 19 6.38 -11.77 17.05
C GLN A 19 5.34 -12.37 16.09
N ASP A 20 4.12 -11.79 16.05
CA ASP A 20 3.02 -12.23 15.20
C ASP A 20 3.01 -11.45 13.86
N MET A 21 3.83 -10.41 13.76
CA MET A 21 3.91 -9.56 12.58
C MET A 21 4.78 -10.21 11.51
N VAL A 22 4.15 -10.66 10.44
CA VAL A 22 4.83 -11.30 9.30
C VAL A 22 4.80 -10.37 8.10
N SER A 23 5.99 -9.93 7.67
CA SER A 23 6.12 -9.07 6.48
C SER A 23 6.00 -9.86 5.18
N CYS A 24 5.48 -9.20 4.16
CA CYS A 24 5.54 -9.65 2.77
C CYS A 24 6.39 -8.66 1.96
N ASN A 25 7.54 -9.12 1.47
CA ASN A 25 8.46 -8.29 0.69
C ASN A 25 8.04 -8.18 -0.79
N LEU A 26 7.08 -9.00 -1.22
CA LEU A 26 6.52 -9.00 -2.57
C LEU A 26 4.99 -8.78 -2.50
N ALA A 27 4.56 -7.81 -1.71
CA ALA A 27 3.15 -7.49 -1.53
C ALA A 27 2.56 -6.70 -2.71
N PHE A 28 3.40 -5.98 -3.48
CA PHE A 28 2.98 -5.02 -4.49
C PHE A 28 3.87 -5.06 -5.73
N ILE A 29 3.35 -4.56 -6.85
CA ILE A 29 4.06 -4.55 -8.14
C ILE A 29 5.37 -3.73 -8.10
N ASP A 30 5.49 -2.76 -7.21
CA ASP A 30 6.69 -1.93 -7.09
C ASP A 30 7.80 -2.54 -6.22
N CYS A 31 7.56 -3.71 -5.60
CA CYS A 31 8.48 -4.29 -4.61
C CYS A 31 9.84 -4.78 -5.17
N LYS A 32 10.01 -4.84 -6.48
CA LYS A 32 11.32 -5.13 -7.10
C LYS A 32 12.00 -3.90 -7.71
N LEU A 33 11.34 -2.75 -7.69
CA LEU A 33 11.93 -1.54 -8.24
C LEU A 33 13.07 -1.03 -7.36
N PRO A 34 14.13 -0.46 -7.96
CA PRO A 34 15.17 0.24 -7.21
C PRO A 34 14.56 1.28 -6.27
N GLY A 35 15.00 1.29 -5.02
CA GLY A 35 14.44 2.18 -4.00
C GLY A 35 13.14 1.72 -3.36
N SER A 36 12.55 0.58 -3.80
CA SER A 36 11.34 0.01 -3.17
C SER A 36 11.51 -1.44 -2.70
N HIS A 37 12.57 -2.12 -3.14
CA HIS A 37 12.80 -3.55 -2.93
C HIS A 37 13.09 -3.95 -1.47
N LEU A 38 13.37 -2.99 -0.59
CA LEU A 38 13.59 -3.24 0.84
C LEU A 38 12.34 -2.95 1.69
N LYS A 39 11.24 -2.64 1.06
CA LYS A 39 9.97 -2.38 1.73
C LYS A 39 9.40 -3.65 2.32
N GLN A 40 9.01 -3.61 3.60
CA GLN A 40 8.32 -4.67 4.30
C GLN A 40 6.86 -4.25 4.52
N ASN A 41 5.93 -5.06 4.04
CA ASN A 41 4.51 -4.75 4.10
C ASN A 41 3.79 -5.75 5.02
N TYR A 42 2.83 -5.25 5.79
CA TYR A 42 2.08 -6.02 6.77
C TYR A 42 0.58 -5.81 6.59
N SER A 43 -0.22 -6.86 6.81
CA SER A 43 -1.68 -6.80 6.86
C SER A 43 -2.14 -7.32 8.23
N PHE A 44 -2.56 -6.41 9.10
CA PHE A 44 -2.96 -6.75 10.47
C PHE A 44 -4.46 -7.05 10.58
N ILE A 45 -5.31 -6.21 10.02
CA ILE A 45 -6.75 -6.39 9.99
C ILE A 45 -7.23 -6.26 8.55
N GLY A 46 -7.82 -7.32 8.03
CA GLY A 46 -8.25 -7.42 6.64
C GLY A 46 -7.09 -7.46 5.63
N PRO A 47 -7.37 -7.79 4.38
CA PRO A 47 -6.37 -7.92 3.32
C PRO A 47 -5.80 -6.57 2.86
N GLY A 48 -6.46 -5.46 3.17
CA GLY A 48 -6.08 -4.15 2.64
C GLY A 48 -6.14 -4.11 1.12
N VAL A 49 -5.01 -3.78 0.51
CA VAL A 49 -4.83 -3.69 -0.96
C VAL A 49 -3.69 -4.56 -1.46
N THR A 50 -3.29 -5.57 -0.68
CA THR A 50 -2.19 -6.47 -1.09
C THR A 50 -2.48 -7.13 -2.44
N GLN A 51 -1.46 -7.29 -3.24
CA GLN A 51 -1.51 -7.96 -4.54
C GLN A 51 -0.88 -9.36 -4.49
N SER A 52 -0.45 -9.79 -3.31
CA SER A 52 0.21 -11.08 -3.08
C SER A 52 -0.69 -12.06 -2.35
N SER A 53 -0.80 -13.28 -2.85
CA SER A 53 -1.44 -14.40 -2.15
C SER A 53 -0.64 -14.90 -0.93
N GLU A 54 0.65 -14.54 -0.86
CA GLU A 54 1.55 -14.93 0.24
C GLU A 54 1.45 -13.99 1.45
N GLN A 55 0.68 -12.89 1.35
CA GLN A 55 0.52 -11.96 2.45
C GLN A 55 -0.22 -12.60 3.61
N VAL A 56 0.42 -12.66 4.76
CA VAL A 56 -0.23 -13.07 6.01
C VAL A 56 -1.19 -11.96 6.47
N ILE A 57 -2.43 -12.35 6.77
CA ILE A 57 -3.46 -11.47 7.35
C ILE A 57 -3.71 -11.98 8.76
N ASN A 58 -3.36 -11.18 9.77
CA ASN A 58 -3.46 -11.61 11.16
C ASN A 58 -4.92 -11.77 11.62
N ILE A 59 -5.77 -10.81 11.31
CA ILE A 59 -7.19 -10.79 11.66
C ILE A 59 -8.00 -10.61 10.36
N PRO A 60 -8.52 -11.68 9.75
CA PRO A 60 -9.24 -11.62 8.49
C PRO A 60 -10.70 -11.18 8.61
N GLU A 61 -11.27 -11.17 9.81
CA GLU A 61 -12.67 -10.82 10.01
C GLU A 61 -12.95 -9.36 9.68
N ALA A 62 -14.14 -9.11 9.12
CA ALA A 62 -14.64 -7.79 8.75
C ALA A 62 -14.76 -6.85 9.95
N HIS A 63 -14.21 -5.64 9.82
CA HIS A 63 -14.22 -4.60 10.86
C HIS A 63 -14.81 -3.26 10.38
N GLY A 64 -15.16 -3.14 9.08
CA GLY A 64 -15.51 -1.87 8.43
C GLY A 64 -14.29 -1.02 8.06
N PHE A 65 -13.08 -1.55 8.25
CA PHE A 65 -11.80 -0.95 7.87
C PHE A 65 -10.72 -2.02 7.78
N ASN A 66 -9.61 -1.67 7.14
CA ASN A 66 -8.39 -2.48 7.12
C ASN A 66 -7.26 -1.74 7.81
N ILE A 67 -6.36 -2.47 8.47
CA ILE A 67 -5.11 -1.94 9.04
C ILE A 67 -3.93 -2.73 8.50
N GLY A 68 -3.00 -2.01 7.90
CA GLY A 68 -1.70 -2.52 7.50
C GLY A 68 -0.56 -1.66 8.03
N ALA A 69 0.65 -2.00 7.65
CA ALA A 69 1.82 -1.16 7.88
C ALA A 69 2.88 -1.37 6.79
N ALA A 70 3.77 -0.39 6.69
CA ALA A 70 5.03 -0.52 5.99
C ALA A 70 6.19 -0.18 6.94
N ALA A 71 7.18 -1.08 7.01
CA ALA A 71 8.48 -0.79 7.59
C ALA A 71 9.46 -0.60 6.43
N MET A 72 10.15 0.53 6.44
CA MET A 72 10.98 0.93 5.30
C MET A 72 12.28 1.55 5.78
N PRO A 73 13.43 1.05 5.32
CA PRO A 73 14.72 1.71 5.52
C PRO A 73 14.73 3.13 4.93
N LYS A 74 15.69 3.94 5.39
CA LYS A 74 15.95 5.26 4.84
C LYS A 74 16.11 5.24 3.32
N GLY A 75 15.46 6.17 2.65
CA GLY A 75 15.49 6.30 1.19
C GLY A 75 14.55 5.37 0.44
N VAL A 76 13.97 4.38 1.13
CA VAL A 76 13.00 3.46 0.52
C VAL A 76 11.67 4.17 0.30
N THR A 77 11.07 3.90 -0.85
CA THR A 77 9.84 4.57 -1.30
C THR A 77 8.73 3.57 -1.60
N ASN A 78 7.50 3.96 -1.32
CA ASN A 78 6.29 3.41 -1.90
C ASN A 78 5.87 4.31 -3.06
N ASN A 79 5.76 3.75 -4.26
CA ASN A 79 5.58 4.53 -5.47
C ASN A 79 4.15 5.07 -5.63
N LEU A 80 3.94 5.92 -6.65
CA LEU A 80 2.66 6.58 -6.90
C LEU A 80 1.56 5.56 -7.23
N HIS A 81 0.51 5.62 -6.44
CA HIS A 81 -0.69 4.81 -6.57
C HIS A 81 -1.91 5.57 -6.05
N LEU A 82 -3.10 5.11 -6.35
CA LEU A 82 -4.35 5.65 -5.81
C LEU A 82 -5.25 4.55 -5.25
N HIS A 83 -6.17 4.95 -4.39
CA HIS A 83 -7.15 4.08 -3.74
C HIS A 83 -8.58 4.53 -4.01
N PHE A 84 -9.50 3.57 -3.94
CA PHE A 84 -10.95 3.79 -4.04
C PHE A 84 -11.58 4.18 -2.70
N THR A 85 -10.87 3.93 -1.60
CA THR A 85 -11.31 4.26 -0.24
C THR A 85 -10.34 5.28 0.38
N ALA A 86 -10.83 6.03 1.36
CA ALA A 86 -9.97 6.95 2.11
C ALA A 86 -8.87 6.19 2.84
N GLU A 87 -7.69 6.80 2.91
CA GLU A 87 -6.54 6.26 3.59
C GLU A 87 -6.00 7.25 4.61
N VAL A 88 -5.75 6.75 5.81
CA VAL A 88 -5.11 7.50 6.89
C VAL A 88 -3.79 6.83 7.24
N PHE A 89 -2.74 7.61 7.30
CA PHE A 89 -1.42 7.18 7.73
C PHE A 89 -1.15 7.63 9.16
N LEU A 90 -0.76 6.68 9.99
CA LEU A 90 -0.33 6.92 11.37
C LEU A 90 1.19 6.73 11.38
N ILE A 91 1.90 7.84 11.42
CA ILE A 91 3.36 7.85 11.44
C ILE A 91 3.81 7.47 12.84
N HIS A 92 4.36 6.27 12.96
CA HIS A 92 4.77 5.71 14.24
C HIS A 92 6.24 5.98 14.53
N GLU A 93 7.10 5.86 13.52
CA GLU A 93 8.54 6.00 13.66
C GLU A 93 9.16 6.58 12.38
N GLY A 94 10.16 7.46 12.55
CA GLY A 94 10.92 8.06 11.46
C GLY A 94 10.34 9.36 10.93
N ARG A 95 11.02 9.90 9.90
CA ARG A 95 10.61 11.08 9.15
C ARG A 95 10.22 10.67 7.74
N TRP A 96 9.09 11.17 7.28
CA TRP A 96 8.48 10.73 6.03
C TRP A 96 8.17 11.90 5.12
N ARG A 97 8.43 11.71 3.83
CA ARG A 97 7.95 12.58 2.77
C ARG A 97 6.78 11.90 2.08
N PHE A 98 5.60 12.48 2.19
CA PHE A 98 4.44 12.16 1.37
C PHE A 98 4.45 13.04 0.15
N ARG A 99 4.16 12.47 -1.01
CA ARG A 99 4.01 13.19 -2.28
C ARG A 99 2.70 12.79 -2.93
N TRP A 100 2.09 13.72 -3.64
CA TRP A 100 0.83 13.48 -4.35
C TRP A 100 0.73 14.32 -5.61
N GLY A 101 -0.33 14.07 -6.42
CA GLY A 101 -0.53 14.64 -7.74
C GLY A 101 -0.13 13.67 -8.84
N ASN A 102 -0.46 14.00 -10.09
CA ASN A 102 -0.27 13.08 -11.20
C ASN A 102 1.19 12.70 -11.50
N LYS A 103 2.13 13.52 -11.04
CA LYS A 103 3.57 13.26 -11.15
C LYS A 103 4.24 13.25 -9.77
N GLY A 104 3.45 13.29 -8.69
CA GLY A 104 3.98 13.45 -7.34
C GLY A 104 4.67 14.79 -7.13
N GLU A 105 4.15 15.84 -7.77
CA GLU A 105 4.69 17.20 -7.79
C GLU A 105 4.51 17.95 -6.48
N GLU A 106 3.47 17.62 -5.72
CA GLU A 106 3.23 18.17 -4.39
C GLU A 106 3.83 17.28 -3.32
N SER A 107 4.28 17.85 -2.22
CA SER A 107 4.83 17.05 -1.12
C SER A 107 4.75 17.73 0.24
N LEU A 108 4.75 16.90 1.28
CA LEU A 108 4.81 17.29 2.67
C LEU A 108 5.77 16.36 3.43
N GLU A 109 6.63 16.92 4.26
CA GLU A 109 7.43 16.14 5.20
C GLU A 109 6.86 16.24 6.61
N LEU A 110 6.82 15.12 7.30
CA LEU A 110 6.40 15.03 8.70
C LEU A 110 7.23 14.00 9.45
N GLU A 111 7.33 14.22 10.75
CA GLU A 111 8.10 13.37 11.66
C GLU A 111 7.16 12.74 12.69
N ALA A 112 7.47 11.51 13.07
CA ALA A 112 6.73 10.78 14.09
C ALA A 112 6.76 11.51 15.47
N PRO A 113 5.65 11.47 16.25
CA PRO A 113 4.35 10.92 15.87
C PRO A 113 3.50 11.93 15.07
N ALA A 114 2.85 11.47 14.01
CA ALA A 114 1.97 12.31 13.19
C ALA A 114 0.86 11.49 12.54
N ILE A 115 -0.19 12.17 12.08
CA ILE A 115 -1.28 11.58 11.31
C ILE A 115 -1.48 12.40 10.05
N VAL A 116 -1.62 11.74 8.91
CA VAL A 116 -2.01 12.37 7.65
C VAL A 116 -3.11 11.56 6.97
N SER A 117 -4.13 12.25 6.47
CA SER A 117 -5.21 11.66 5.67
C SER A 117 -5.07 12.13 4.24
N LEU A 118 -5.09 11.19 3.30
CA LEU A 118 -5.09 11.49 1.87
C LEU A 118 -6.42 11.05 1.26
N PRO A 119 -7.08 11.95 0.49
CA PRO A 119 -8.36 11.64 -0.15
C PRO A 119 -8.24 10.50 -1.17
N THR A 120 -9.38 9.91 -1.53
CA THR A 120 -9.49 8.97 -2.65
C THR A 120 -9.16 9.65 -3.98
N TRP A 121 -8.82 8.84 -4.98
CA TRP A 121 -8.59 9.30 -6.37
C TRP A 121 -7.47 10.32 -6.56
N ILE A 122 -6.53 10.39 -5.63
CA ILE A 122 -5.30 11.17 -5.76
C ILE A 122 -4.13 10.19 -5.81
N PHE A 123 -3.26 10.29 -6.82
CA PHE A 123 -2.00 9.59 -6.79
C PHE A 123 -1.16 10.08 -5.62
N ARG A 124 -0.69 9.14 -4.80
CA ARG A 124 0.17 9.39 -3.66
C ARG A 124 1.28 8.35 -3.58
N GLY A 125 2.34 8.73 -2.93
CA GLY A 125 3.45 7.86 -2.57
C GLY A 125 4.16 8.44 -1.36
N PHE A 126 5.00 7.64 -0.71
CA PHE A 126 5.72 8.09 0.48
C PHE A 126 7.13 7.47 0.54
N THR A 127 8.03 8.19 1.16
CA THR A 127 9.45 7.83 1.26
C THR A 127 9.91 8.05 2.69
N ASN A 128 10.65 7.11 3.26
CA ASN A 128 11.35 7.34 4.52
C ASN A 128 12.55 8.26 4.26
N VAL A 129 12.51 9.47 4.83
CA VAL A 129 13.57 10.49 4.72
C VAL A 129 14.26 10.75 6.06
N SER A 130 14.23 9.79 6.97
CA SER A 130 14.90 9.86 8.27
C SER A 130 16.40 10.14 8.13
N ALA A 131 16.96 10.81 9.13
CA ALA A 131 18.40 11.07 9.16
C ALA A 131 19.23 9.80 9.50
N THR A 132 18.64 8.91 10.29
CA THR A 132 19.25 7.64 10.75
C THR A 132 18.93 6.51 9.78
N ASP A 133 19.74 5.45 9.83
CA ASP A 133 19.54 4.24 8.99
C ASP A 133 18.57 3.23 9.64
N THR A 134 17.79 3.66 10.65
CA THR A 134 16.74 2.84 11.24
C THR A 134 15.52 2.80 10.34
N ASP A 135 14.83 1.67 10.34
CA ASP A 135 13.56 1.53 9.64
C ASP A 135 12.53 2.50 10.22
N GLY A 136 11.88 3.25 9.34
CA GLY A 136 10.69 3.99 9.70
C GLY A 136 9.46 3.10 9.64
N TRP A 137 8.49 3.35 10.53
CA TRP A 137 7.22 2.64 10.59
C TRP A 137 6.04 3.57 10.33
N VAL A 138 5.20 3.19 9.38
CA VAL A 138 3.93 3.85 9.08
C VAL A 138 2.82 2.80 9.07
N PHE A 139 1.78 3.02 9.90
CA PHE A 139 0.55 2.24 9.83
C PHE A 139 -0.42 2.91 8.87
N THR A 140 -1.20 2.11 8.16
CA THR A 140 -2.22 2.57 7.22
C THR A 140 -3.58 2.06 7.66
N VAL A 141 -4.59 2.92 7.57
CA VAL A 141 -5.99 2.56 7.79
C VAL A 141 -6.75 2.87 6.51
N LEU A 142 -7.34 1.84 5.91
CA LEU A 142 -8.18 1.94 4.72
C LEU A 142 -9.64 1.74 5.11
N GLY A 143 -10.53 2.57 4.62
CA GLY A 143 -11.96 2.48 4.89
C GLY A 143 -12.62 1.28 4.21
N GLY A 144 -13.65 0.71 4.87
CA GLY A 144 -14.41 -0.44 4.37
C GLY A 144 -13.68 -1.77 4.46
N ASP A 145 -14.42 -2.87 4.41
CA ASP A 145 -13.85 -4.22 4.37
C ASP A 145 -13.37 -4.59 2.98
N ASN A 146 -14.06 -4.11 1.94
CA ASN A 146 -13.63 -4.19 0.55
C ASN A 146 -13.08 -2.84 0.11
N THR A 147 -11.77 -2.75 -0.07
CA THR A 147 -11.07 -1.53 -0.47
C THR A 147 -11.15 -1.25 -1.96
N GLY A 148 -11.58 -2.20 -2.77
CA GLY A 148 -11.56 -2.11 -4.24
C GLY A 148 -10.16 -2.29 -4.85
N GLY A 149 -9.13 -2.42 -4.03
CA GLY A 149 -7.74 -2.61 -4.48
C GLY A 149 -6.96 -1.31 -4.62
N ILE A 150 -5.95 -1.35 -5.48
CA ILE A 150 -4.98 -0.28 -5.71
C ILE A 150 -4.77 -0.08 -7.22
N ILE A 151 -4.67 1.15 -7.67
CA ILE A 151 -4.27 1.48 -9.05
C ILE A 151 -2.91 2.16 -9.00
N TRP A 152 -1.95 1.59 -9.71
CA TRP A 152 -0.61 2.12 -9.84
C TRP A 152 -0.51 3.15 -10.97
N HIS A 153 0.36 4.11 -10.77
CA HIS A 153 0.72 5.04 -11.84
C HIS A 153 1.26 4.25 -13.05
N PRO A 154 0.90 4.64 -14.30
CA PRO A 154 1.34 3.90 -15.50
C PRO A 154 2.86 3.72 -15.60
N GLU A 155 3.65 4.71 -15.19
CA GLU A 155 5.12 4.61 -15.18
C GLU A 155 5.63 3.53 -14.20
N VAL A 156 4.95 3.36 -13.04
CA VAL A 156 5.30 2.31 -12.09
C VAL A 156 5.05 0.93 -12.69
N MET A 157 3.91 0.75 -13.37
CA MET A 157 3.59 -0.51 -14.04
C MET A 157 4.58 -0.82 -15.17
N SER A 158 4.97 0.19 -15.94
CA SER A 158 5.96 0.04 -17.02
C SER A 158 7.34 -0.32 -16.46
N ALA A 159 7.79 0.37 -15.42
CA ALA A 159 9.05 0.05 -14.76
C ALA A 159 9.05 -1.35 -14.14
N ALA A 160 7.96 -1.76 -13.51
CA ALA A 160 7.84 -3.10 -12.90
C ALA A 160 7.96 -4.23 -13.92
N ALA A 161 7.46 -4.03 -15.14
CA ALA A 161 7.57 -5.00 -16.23
C ALA A 161 9.03 -5.28 -16.61
N GLU A 162 9.94 -4.32 -16.48
CA GLU A 162 11.39 -4.50 -16.70
C GLU A 162 12.01 -5.45 -15.67
N TYR A 163 11.37 -5.59 -14.50
CA TYR A 163 11.77 -6.50 -13.43
C TYR A 163 10.93 -7.78 -13.38
N GLY A 164 10.16 -8.04 -14.44
CA GLY A 164 9.35 -9.25 -14.58
C GLY A 164 8.08 -9.26 -13.72
N LEU A 165 7.62 -8.11 -13.25
CA LEU A 165 6.38 -7.99 -12.47
C LEU A 165 5.24 -7.42 -13.31
N TYR A 166 4.10 -8.09 -13.27
CA TYR A 166 2.86 -7.73 -13.94
C TYR A 166 1.68 -7.88 -12.99
N LEU A 167 0.55 -7.29 -13.33
CA LEU A 167 -0.71 -7.51 -12.63
C LEU A 167 -1.68 -8.25 -13.54
N SER A 168 -2.37 -9.23 -12.97
CA SER A 168 -3.51 -9.86 -13.60
C SER A 168 -4.71 -8.91 -13.67
N PRO A 169 -5.74 -9.17 -14.48
CA PRO A 169 -6.97 -8.38 -14.50
C PRO A 169 -7.67 -8.26 -13.14
N ASN A 170 -7.42 -9.21 -12.24
CA ASN A 170 -7.94 -9.20 -10.87
C ASN A 170 -7.01 -8.48 -9.87
N ASN A 171 -6.07 -7.67 -10.36
CA ASN A 171 -5.12 -6.91 -9.55
C ASN A 171 -4.19 -7.78 -8.66
N MET A 172 -3.94 -9.02 -9.07
CA MET A 172 -3.01 -9.93 -8.39
C MET A 172 -1.66 -9.93 -9.10
N LEU A 173 -0.59 -10.00 -8.31
CA LEU A 173 0.78 -9.96 -8.79
C LEU A 173 1.12 -11.24 -9.59
N ILE A 174 1.78 -11.05 -10.73
CA ILE A 174 2.41 -12.08 -11.55
C ILE A 174 3.90 -11.80 -11.57
N ASP A 175 4.69 -12.72 -11.02
CA ASP A 175 6.14 -12.64 -10.99
C ASP A 175 6.75 -13.63 -12.00
N THR A 176 7.31 -13.11 -13.09
CA THR A 176 7.94 -13.92 -14.14
C THR A 176 9.43 -14.13 -13.92
N SER A 177 10.03 -13.47 -12.92
CA SER A 177 11.47 -13.64 -12.61
C SER A 177 11.80 -15.04 -12.08
N THR A 178 10.80 -15.80 -11.67
CA THR A 178 10.93 -17.19 -11.19
C THR A 178 10.80 -18.24 -12.32
N GLY A 179 10.73 -17.80 -13.58
CA GLY A 179 10.63 -18.68 -14.75
C GLY A 179 9.22 -18.89 -15.31
N ALA A 180 8.23 -18.14 -14.80
CA ALA A 180 6.90 -18.10 -15.40
C ALA A 180 6.95 -17.32 -16.74
N ASP A 181 6.06 -17.67 -17.65
CA ASP A 181 5.92 -16.94 -18.92
C ASP A 181 5.41 -15.52 -18.71
N ILE A 182 5.85 -14.62 -19.57
CA ILE A 182 5.32 -13.25 -19.60
C ILE A 182 3.85 -13.32 -20.03
N PRO A 183 2.89 -12.84 -19.22
CA PRO A 183 1.48 -12.93 -19.55
C PRO A 183 1.17 -12.15 -20.83
N ALA A 184 0.24 -12.64 -21.65
CA ALA A 184 -0.24 -11.91 -22.81
C ALA A 184 -0.89 -10.57 -22.41
N VAL A 185 -0.91 -9.58 -23.29
CA VAL A 185 -1.46 -8.25 -22.99
C VAL A 185 -2.90 -8.31 -22.47
N ALA A 186 -3.72 -9.21 -23.03
CA ALA A 186 -5.11 -9.40 -22.59
C ALA A 186 -5.23 -10.03 -21.18
N GLU A 187 -4.15 -10.62 -20.67
CA GLU A 187 -4.07 -11.25 -19.35
C GLU A 187 -3.47 -10.30 -18.28
N ARG A 188 -3.18 -9.07 -18.66
CA ARG A 188 -2.63 -8.04 -17.76
C ARG A 188 -3.67 -7.00 -17.43
N MET A 189 -3.58 -6.44 -16.22
CA MET A 189 -4.31 -5.22 -15.89
C MET A 189 -3.84 -4.09 -16.81
N PRO A 190 -4.74 -3.41 -17.51
CA PRO A 190 -4.35 -2.24 -18.30
C PRO A 190 -3.95 -1.07 -17.37
N PRO A 191 -2.98 -0.25 -17.76
CA PRO A 191 -2.70 0.99 -17.04
C PRO A 191 -3.91 1.93 -17.13
N LEU A 192 -4.00 2.86 -16.16
CA LEU A 192 -5.04 3.88 -16.18
C LEU A 192 -4.92 4.71 -17.49
N PRO A 193 -6.00 4.84 -18.27
CA PRO A 193 -5.96 5.61 -19.52
C PRO A 193 -5.59 7.08 -19.31
N GLU A 194 -4.88 7.68 -20.26
CA GLU A 194 -4.46 9.08 -20.19
C GLU A 194 -5.65 10.04 -20.01
N ALA A 195 -6.80 9.76 -20.64
CA ALA A 195 -8.01 10.53 -20.46
C ALA A 195 -8.56 10.49 -19.02
N GLU A 196 -8.40 9.38 -18.30
CA GLU A 196 -8.76 9.29 -16.89
C GLU A 196 -7.72 9.98 -16.01
N MET A 197 -6.44 9.89 -16.35
CA MET A 197 -5.37 10.64 -15.68
C MET A 197 -5.62 12.16 -15.78
N ALA A 198 -6.05 12.66 -16.94
CA ALA A 198 -6.37 14.07 -17.12
C ALA A 198 -7.56 14.54 -16.26
N LYS A 199 -8.55 13.68 -16.03
CA LYS A 199 -9.67 13.97 -15.11
C LYS A 199 -9.23 14.09 -13.66
N LEU A 200 -8.24 13.31 -13.23
CA LEU A 200 -7.70 13.38 -11.87
C LEU A 200 -7.00 14.73 -11.59
N GLN A 201 -6.45 15.37 -12.61
CA GLN A 201 -5.84 16.70 -12.48
C GLN A 201 -6.86 17.80 -12.21
N SER A 202 -8.08 17.69 -12.74
CA SER A 202 -9.10 18.72 -12.55
C SER A 202 -9.71 18.69 -11.14
N PHE A 203 -9.69 17.55 -10.47
CA PHE A 203 -10.29 17.37 -9.13
C PHE A 203 -9.53 18.13 -8.02
N THR A 204 -8.24 18.38 -8.21
CA THR A 204 -7.39 19.11 -7.24
C THR A 204 -7.52 20.63 -7.35
N GLN A 205 -8.21 21.15 -8.38
CA GLN A 205 -8.39 22.60 -8.61
C GLN A 205 -9.73 23.16 -8.06
N GLU A 206 -10.65 22.28 -7.67
CA GLU A 206 -12.00 22.67 -7.24
C GLU A 206 -12.25 22.53 -5.70
N GLN A 207 -11.21 22.23 -4.91
CA GLN A 207 -11.24 22.21 -3.45
C GLN A 207 -10.43 23.36 -2.86
#